data_1e097d949a95ca921b184d4f79f60beb
#
_entry.id   1e097d949a95ca921b184d4f79f60beb
#
_cell.length_a   1.000
_cell.length_b   1.000
_cell.length_c   1.000
_cell.angle_alpha   90.00
_cell.angle_beta   90.00
_cell.angle_gamma   90.00
#
_symmetry.space_group_name_H-M   'P 1'
#
loop_
_entity.id
_entity.type
_entity.pdbx_description
1 polymer ?
#
loop_
_entity_poly.entity_id
_entity_poly.type
_entity_poly.pdbx_seq_one_letter_code
_entity_poly.pdbx_strand_id
1 'polypeptide(L)'
;MKKVIKRIFVGVFALMIFALGAGIISSYYFLEVSDYEFENEKIQESVKLVQLSDIHNAEFGKENQRLLKKLKECEPDLIFITGDLINSDENEISPMLDLVKKLREIAPIYFSLGNHEIEYEKRTGIDLTEKLEKAGAKVLEEKFVDVTVKGQKFRIGGLYTVYIPEDYEVHEWEIGRAHV
;
A
#
# COMPACT_ATOMS: atom_id res chain seq x y z
N MET A 1 -41.39 21.86 -28.47
CA MET A 1 -40.37 20.78 -28.69
C MET A 1 -38.96 21.19 -28.25
N LYS A 2 -38.33 22.23 -28.81
CA LYS A 2 -36.94 22.64 -28.47
C LYS A 2 -36.68 22.93 -26.97
N LYS A 3 -37.65 23.58 -26.26
CA LYS A 3 -37.53 23.87 -24.82
C LYS A 3 -37.55 22.60 -23.93
N VAL A 4 -38.32 21.58 -24.33
CA VAL A 4 -38.41 20.31 -23.60
C VAL A 4 -37.11 19.52 -23.78
N ILE A 5 -36.58 19.41 -24.99
CA ILE A 5 -35.31 18.76 -25.30
C ILE A 5 -34.16 19.41 -24.51
N LYS A 6 -34.11 20.77 -24.49
CA LYS A 6 -33.10 21.49 -23.70
C LYS A 6 -33.18 21.16 -22.19
N ARG A 7 -34.40 21.06 -21.62
CA ARG A 7 -34.58 20.71 -20.21
C ARG A 7 -34.13 19.28 -19.92
N ILE A 8 -34.43 18.32 -20.81
CA ILE A 8 -33.95 16.93 -20.69
C ILE A 8 -32.44 16.89 -20.75
N PHE A 9 -31.83 17.62 -21.69
CA PHE A 9 -30.35 17.64 -21.82
C PHE A 9 -29.68 18.22 -20.58
N VAL A 10 -30.20 19.31 -20.02
CA VAL A 10 -29.71 19.92 -18.78
C VAL A 10 -29.86 18.93 -17.59
N GLY A 11 -30.98 18.22 -17.50
CA GLY A 11 -31.23 17.24 -16.45
C GLY A 11 -30.25 16.07 -16.53
N VAL A 12 -30.02 15.50 -17.73
CA VAL A 12 -29.05 14.42 -17.94
C VAL A 12 -27.64 14.88 -17.62
N PHE A 13 -27.24 16.08 -18.04
CA PHE A 13 -25.92 16.63 -17.76
C PHE A 13 -25.69 16.84 -16.25
N ALA A 14 -26.70 17.37 -15.55
CA ALA A 14 -26.66 17.54 -14.10
C ALA A 14 -26.52 16.19 -13.37
N LEU A 15 -27.26 15.15 -13.82
CA LEU A 15 -27.17 13.81 -13.28
C LEU A 15 -25.77 13.20 -13.50
N MET A 16 -25.18 13.43 -14.66
CA MET A 16 -23.83 12.97 -14.98
C MET A 16 -22.78 13.62 -14.08
N ILE A 17 -22.86 14.94 -13.86
CA ILE A 17 -21.97 15.65 -12.94
C ILE A 17 -22.14 15.13 -11.52
N PHE A 18 -23.38 14.91 -11.08
CA PHE A 18 -23.66 14.36 -9.76
C PHE A 18 -23.08 12.94 -9.60
N ALA A 19 -23.24 12.08 -10.60
CA ALA A 19 -22.68 10.72 -10.58
C ALA A 19 -21.15 10.72 -10.55
N LEU A 20 -20.51 11.60 -11.34
CA LEU A 20 -19.06 11.79 -11.32
C LEU A 20 -18.57 12.28 -9.95
N GLY A 21 -19.24 13.30 -9.39
CA GLY A 21 -18.91 13.82 -8.06
C GLY A 21 -19.09 12.76 -6.96
N ALA A 22 -20.17 12.00 -7.01
CA ALA A 22 -20.39 10.88 -6.08
C ALA A 22 -19.33 9.78 -6.23
N GLY A 23 -18.92 9.46 -7.46
CA GLY A 23 -17.85 8.51 -7.74
C GLY A 23 -16.50 8.96 -7.16
N ILE A 24 -16.13 10.23 -7.37
CA ILE A 24 -14.90 10.80 -6.80
C ILE A 24 -14.93 10.75 -5.26
N ILE A 25 -16.05 11.20 -4.65
CA ILE A 25 -16.22 11.17 -3.20
C ILE A 25 -16.14 9.73 -2.69
N SER A 26 -16.78 8.78 -3.36
CA SER A 26 -16.74 7.37 -3.02
C SER A 26 -15.29 6.83 -3.05
N SER A 27 -14.53 7.14 -4.09
CA SER A 27 -13.14 6.72 -4.24
C SER A 27 -12.24 7.22 -3.11
N TYR A 28 -12.46 8.44 -2.61
CA TYR A 28 -11.70 9.01 -1.51
C TYR A 28 -12.12 8.48 -0.12
N TYR A 29 -13.39 8.11 0.07
CA TYR A 29 -13.92 7.80 1.40
C TYR A 29 -14.10 6.31 1.67
N PHE A 30 -14.14 5.46 0.67
CA PHE A 30 -14.34 4.03 0.87
C PHE A 30 -13.00 3.29 0.77
N LEU A 31 -12.62 2.64 1.88
CA LEU A 31 -11.58 1.63 1.91
C LEU A 31 -12.21 0.31 1.46
N GLU A 32 -11.73 -0.21 0.35
CA GLU A 32 -12.06 -1.56 -0.11
C GLU A 32 -10.97 -2.51 0.34
N VAL A 33 -11.36 -3.70 0.78
CA VAL A 33 -10.45 -4.81 1.08
C VAL A 33 -10.69 -5.85 -0.01
N SER A 34 -9.63 -6.15 -0.75
CA SER A 34 -9.65 -7.25 -1.72
C SER A 34 -8.97 -8.46 -1.09
N ASP A 35 -9.70 -9.56 -1.01
CA ASP A 35 -9.18 -10.81 -0.45
C ASP A 35 -8.70 -11.73 -1.57
N TYR A 36 -7.48 -12.24 -1.41
CA TYR A 36 -6.88 -13.23 -2.30
C TYR A 36 -6.42 -14.41 -1.47
N GLU A 37 -6.67 -15.61 -1.96
CA GLU A 37 -6.23 -16.85 -1.34
C GLU A 37 -5.28 -17.59 -2.27
N PHE A 38 -4.12 -17.99 -1.74
CA PHE A 38 -3.10 -18.73 -2.45
C PHE A 38 -2.79 -20.01 -1.68
N GLU A 39 -2.92 -21.15 -2.34
CA GLU A 39 -2.59 -22.44 -1.78
C GLU A 39 -1.23 -22.91 -2.28
N ASN A 40 -0.41 -23.46 -1.37
CA ASN A 40 0.85 -24.09 -1.72
C ASN A 40 1.12 -25.24 -0.75
N GLU A 41 1.53 -26.39 -1.27
CA GLU A 41 1.79 -27.59 -0.47
C GLU A 41 2.88 -27.42 0.60
N LYS A 42 3.76 -26.41 0.45
CA LYS A 42 4.79 -26.07 1.43
C LYS A 42 4.25 -25.30 2.65
N ILE A 43 3.02 -24.78 2.57
CA ILE A 43 2.38 -23.99 3.63
C ILE A 43 1.44 -24.91 4.40
N GLN A 44 1.76 -25.13 5.67
CA GLN A 44 1.02 -26.06 6.53
C GLN A 44 -0.08 -25.36 7.35
N GLU A 45 0.15 -24.09 7.70
CA GLU A 45 -0.81 -23.25 8.42
C GLU A 45 -1.05 -21.95 7.66
N SER A 46 -2.31 -21.51 7.63
CA SER A 46 -2.71 -20.26 6.98
C SER A 46 -1.98 -19.06 7.58
N VAL A 47 -1.35 -18.27 6.72
CA VAL A 47 -0.69 -17.01 7.08
C VAL A 47 -1.43 -15.87 6.40
N LYS A 48 -1.86 -14.90 7.19
CA LYS A 48 -2.57 -13.72 6.71
C LYS A 48 -1.58 -12.58 6.44
N LEU A 49 -1.51 -12.14 5.20
CA LEU A 49 -0.70 -11.01 4.77
C LEU A 49 -1.63 -9.86 4.40
N VAL A 50 -1.30 -8.66 4.85
CA VAL A 50 -1.96 -7.45 4.36
C VAL A 50 -0.95 -6.63 3.59
N GLN A 51 -1.33 -6.21 2.39
CA GLN A 51 -0.54 -5.28 1.57
C GLN A 51 -1.18 -3.90 1.58
N LEU A 52 -0.36 -2.88 1.75
CA LEU A 52 -0.69 -1.47 1.57
C LEU A 52 0.20 -0.89 0.48
N SER A 53 -0.38 -0.17 -0.47
CA SER A 53 0.33 0.51 -1.55
C SER A 53 -0.38 1.81 -1.91
N ASP A 54 0.34 2.76 -2.51
CA ASP A 54 -0.22 3.94 -3.18
C ASP A 54 -1.17 4.77 -2.30
N ILE A 55 -0.81 4.98 -1.05
CA ILE A 55 -1.60 5.78 -0.11
C ILE A 55 -1.48 7.29 -0.40
N HIS A 56 -0.31 7.75 -0.88
CA HIS A 56 -0.08 9.12 -1.31
C HIS A 56 -0.61 10.16 -0.32
N ASN A 57 -0.24 10.01 0.95
CA ASN A 57 -0.69 10.86 2.06
C ASN A 57 -2.22 10.91 2.29
N ALA A 58 -3.00 10.01 1.69
CA ALA A 58 -4.43 9.95 1.97
C ALA A 58 -4.67 9.62 3.45
N GLU A 59 -5.56 10.36 4.07
CA GLU A 59 -5.97 10.15 5.46
C GLU A 59 -7.36 9.51 5.51
N PHE A 60 -7.42 8.29 6.01
CA PHE A 60 -8.66 7.52 6.12
C PHE A 60 -9.32 7.71 7.49
N GLY A 61 -10.00 8.84 7.63
CA GLY A 61 -10.54 9.32 8.89
C GLY A 61 -9.43 9.95 9.76
N LYS A 62 -9.81 10.59 10.84
CA LYS A 62 -8.85 11.27 11.73
C LYS A 62 -7.71 10.31 12.14
N GLU A 63 -6.47 10.70 11.85
CA GLU A 63 -5.27 9.90 12.16
C GLU A 63 -5.32 8.47 11.63
N ASN A 64 -5.91 8.27 10.46
CA ASN A 64 -6.05 6.96 9.80
C ASN A 64 -6.86 5.91 10.60
N GLN A 65 -7.73 6.33 11.54
CA GLN A 65 -8.50 5.41 12.39
C GLN A 65 -9.31 4.36 11.60
N ARG A 66 -9.84 4.72 10.43
CA ARG A 66 -10.62 3.80 9.59
C ARG A 66 -9.73 2.73 8.96
N LEU A 67 -8.54 3.12 8.46
CA LEU A 67 -7.54 2.20 7.93
C LEU A 67 -7.07 1.24 9.02
N LEU A 68 -6.66 1.77 10.17
CA LEU A 68 -6.16 0.99 11.30
C LEU A 68 -7.21 0.01 11.83
N LYS A 69 -8.49 0.44 11.87
CA LYS A 69 -9.59 -0.44 12.25
C LYS A 69 -9.74 -1.61 11.27
N LYS A 70 -9.74 -1.31 9.96
CA LYS A 70 -9.83 -2.34 8.92
C LYS A 70 -8.67 -3.33 8.99
N LEU A 71 -7.45 -2.85 9.17
CA LEU A 71 -6.28 -3.71 9.31
C LEU A 71 -6.38 -4.62 10.55
N LYS A 72 -6.84 -4.11 11.68
CA LYS A 72 -7.05 -4.91 12.88
C LYS A 72 -8.12 -5.99 12.67
N GLU A 73 -9.18 -5.68 11.92
CA GLU A 73 -10.24 -6.66 11.58
C GLU A 73 -9.71 -7.80 10.67
N CYS A 74 -8.69 -7.53 9.85
CA CYS A 74 -8.03 -8.55 9.03
C CYS A 74 -7.18 -9.52 9.85
N GLU A 75 -6.75 -9.14 11.08
CA GLU A 75 -5.85 -9.93 11.93
C GLU A 75 -4.60 -10.41 11.19
N PRO A 76 -3.78 -9.52 10.59
CA PRO A 76 -2.65 -9.92 9.79
C PRO A 76 -1.52 -10.50 10.64
N ASP A 77 -0.85 -11.51 10.11
CA ASP A 77 0.40 -12.02 10.67
C ASP A 77 1.59 -11.14 10.25
N LEU A 78 1.51 -10.53 9.05
CA LEU A 78 2.50 -9.60 8.51
C LEU A 78 1.81 -8.48 7.73
N ILE A 79 2.44 -7.30 7.69
CA ILE A 79 2.04 -6.17 6.85
C ILE A 79 3.15 -5.90 5.84
N PHE A 80 2.81 -5.87 4.57
CA PHE A 80 3.68 -5.43 3.48
C PHE A 80 3.28 -4.02 3.06
N ILE A 81 4.27 -3.14 2.93
CA ILE A 81 4.10 -1.82 2.36
C ILE A 81 4.96 -1.75 1.11
N THR A 82 4.30 -1.63 -0.04
CA THR A 82 4.97 -1.72 -1.34
C THR A 82 5.15 -0.34 -2.00
N GLY A 83 5.40 0.65 -1.17
CA GLY A 83 5.77 2.01 -1.58
C GLY A 83 4.60 2.96 -1.75
N ASP A 84 4.97 4.17 -2.14
CA ASP A 84 4.11 5.30 -2.45
C ASP A 84 3.12 5.65 -1.32
N LEU A 85 3.61 5.57 -0.06
CA LEU A 85 2.86 6.10 1.10
C LEU A 85 2.82 7.61 1.12
N ILE A 86 3.83 8.28 0.54
CA ILE A 86 3.92 9.74 0.45
C ILE A 86 3.91 10.18 -1.02
N ASN A 87 3.68 11.49 -1.23
CA ASN A 87 3.99 12.13 -2.50
C ASN A 87 5.44 12.63 -2.50
N SER A 88 6.09 12.60 -3.65
CA SER A 88 7.49 13.03 -3.78
C SER A 88 7.72 14.51 -3.49
N ASP A 89 6.68 15.35 -3.63
CA ASP A 89 6.70 16.79 -3.37
C ASP A 89 6.34 17.17 -1.91
N GLU A 90 6.12 16.17 -1.04
CA GLU A 90 5.75 16.41 0.36
C GLU A 90 6.80 17.19 1.12
N ASN A 91 6.37 18.02 2.07
CA ASN A 91 7.24 18.80 2.92
C ASN A 91 7.45 18.17 4.30
N GLU A 92 6.52 17.34 4.75
CA GLU A 92 6.54 16.72 6.06
C GLU A 92 6.14 15.24 6.00
N ILE A 93 6.99 14.39 6.56
CA ILE A 93 6.78 12.92 6.59
C ILE A 93 6.28 12.41 7.92
N SER A 94 6.08 13.30 8.93
CA SER A 94 5.61 12.88 10.25
C SER A 94 4.31 12.08 10.21
N PRO A 95 3.29 12.44 9.39
CA PRO A 95 2.06 11.65 9.30
C PRO A 95 2.29 10.22 8.81
N MET A 96 3.19 10.03 7.83
CA MET A 96 3.58 8.70 7.35
C MET A 96 4.29 7.90 8.44
N LEU A 97 5.26 8.49 9.12
CA LEU A 97 6.00 7.82 10.20
C LEU A 97 5.07 7.45 11.36
N ASP A 98 4.10 8.28 11.68
CA ASP A 98 3.12 8.00 12.73
C ASP A 98 2.14 6.88 12.29
N LEU A 99 1.77 6.82 11.02
CA LEU A 99 1.02 5.69 10.48
C LEU A 99 1.83 4.39 10.63
N VAL A 100 3.10 4.38 10.22
CA VAL A 100 3.98 3.21 10.33
C VAL A 100 4.10 2.73 11.79
N LYS A 101 4.29 3.63 12.75
CA LYS A 101 4.31 3.29 14.19
C LYS A 101 3.02 2.60 14.65
N LYS A 102 1.86 3.14 14.23
CA LYS A 102 0.56 2.56 14.57
C LYS A 102 0.34 1.19 13.91
N LEU A 103 0.78 1.02 12.66
CA LEU A 103 0.72 -0.25 11.93
C LEU A 103 1.61 -1.31 12.59
N ARG A 104 2.80 -0.92 13.08
CA ARG A 104 3.72 -1.83 13.79
C ARG A 104 3.13 -2.43 15.07
N GLU A 105 2.16 -1.74 15.69
CA GLU A 105 1.42 -2.27 16.84
C GLU A 105 0.45 -3.40 16.46
N ILE A 106 0.08 -3.51 15.18
CA ILE A 106 -0.83 -4.54 14.68
C ILE A 106 -0.05 -5.80 14.27
N ALA A 107 0.98 -5.65 13.43
CA ALA A 107 1.82 -6.76 12.98
C ALA A 107 3.22 -6.27 12.52
N PRO A 108 4.21 -7.16 12.38
CA PRO A 108 5.50 -6.82 11.76
C PRO A 108 5.33 -6.25 10.37
N ILE A 109 6.09 -5.17 10.06
CA ILE A 109 6.03 -4.46 8.78
C ILE A 109 7.29 -4.72 7.98
N TYR A 110 7.11 -5.07 6.71
CA TYR A 110 8.15 -5.11 5.68
C TYR A 110 7.82 -4.06 4.62
N PHE A 111 8.77 -3.17 4.39
CA PHE A 111 8.58 -1.99 3.54
C PHE A 111 9.54 -2.05 2.34
N SER A 112 9.04 -1.87 1.15
CA SER A 112 9.82 -1.59 -0.06
C SER A 112 9.51 -0.17 -0.51
N LEU A 113 10.54 0.64 -0.77
CA LEU A 113 10.35 2.02 -1.21
C LEU A 113 9.72 2.04 -2.61
N GLY A 114 8.77 2.96 -2.80
CA GLY A 114 8.21 3.29 -4.11
C GLY A 114 9.01 4.40 -4.79
N ASN A 115 8.59 4.76 -6.01
CA ASN A 115 9.25 5.85 -6.73
C ASN A 115 9.09 7.21 -6.04
N HIS A 116 7.96 7.44 -5.35
CA HIS A 116 7.73 8.69 -4.62
C HIS A 116 8.66 8.84 -3.41
N GLU A 117 8.91 7.77 -2.65
CA GLU A 117 9.89 7.77 -1.57
C GLU A 117 11.30 8.06 -2.10
N ILE A 118 11.71 7.39 -3.18
CA ILE A 118 13.04 7.57 -3.80
C ILE A 118 13.22 9.00 -4.32
N GLU A 119 12.22 9.58 -4.97
CA GLU A 119 12.25 10.96 -5.44
C GLU A 119 12.29 11.95 -4.28
N TYR A 120 11.55 11.68 -3.21
CA TYR A 120 11.59 12.46 -1.97
C TYR A 120 13.00 12.48 -1.38
N GLU A 121 13.66 11.33 -1.22
CA GLU A 121 15.03 11.23 -0.74
C GLU A 121 16.01 12.02 -1.60
N LYS A 122 15.92 11.89 -2.94
CA LYS A 122 16.75 12.63 -3.89
C LYS A 122 16.56 14.13 -3.77
N ARG A 123 15.33 14.60 -3.57
CA ARG A 123 15.00 16.03 -3.47
C ARG A 123 15.43 16.63 -2.15
N THR A 124 15.27 15.91 -1.04
CA THR A 124 15.44 16.46 0.31
C THR A 124 16.76 16.09 0.95
N GLY A 125 17.42 15.02 0.50
CA GLY A 125 18.59 14.44 1.14
C GLY A 125 18.28 13.72 2.47
N ILE A 126 17.00 13.48 2.75
CA ILE A 126 16.56 12.77 3.97
C ILE A 126 16.62 11.27 3.70
N ASP A 127 17.28 10.51 4.57
CA ASP A 127 17.28 9.05 4.58
C ASP A 127 15.94 8.55 5.16
N LEU A 128 15.04 8.14 4.27
CA LEU A 128 13.74 7.59 4.65
C LEU A 128 13.87 6.17 5.22
N THR A 129 14.82 5.40 4.74
CA THR A 129 15.09 4.06 5.25
C THR A 129 15.39 4.11 6.73
N GLU A 130 16.33 4.97 7.17
CA GLU A 130 16.64 5.15 8.59
C GLU A 130 15.40 5.57 9.41
N LYS A 131 14.58 6.48 8.87
CA LYS A 131 13.39 6.99 9.57
C LYS A 131 12.28 5.95 9.68
N LEU A 132 12.04 5.18 8.63
CA LEU A 132 11.07 4.08 8.60
C LEU A 132 11.47 2.95 9.54
N GLU A 133 12.76 2.60 9.59
CA GLU A 133 13.27 1.61 10.52
C GLU A 133 13.13 2.08 11.99
N LYS A 134 13.40 3.35 12.28
CA LYS A 134 13.12 3.95 13.61
C LYS A 134 11.63 3.97 13.96
N ALA A 135 10.75 4.06 12.96
CA ALA A 135 9.30 3.94 13.14
C ALA A 135 8.83 2.50 13.34
N GLY A 136 9.70 1.50 13.10
CA GLY A 136 9.46 0.09 13.36
C GLY A 136 9.13 -0.76 12.13
N ALA A 137 9.29 -0.26 10.93
CA ALA A 137 9.28 -1.05 9.72
C ALA A 137 10.65 -1.70 9.48
N LYS A 138 10.68 -2.82 8.77
CA LYS A 138 11.90 -3.38 8.19
C LYS A 138 11.93 -3.02 6.71
N VAL A 139 12.84 -2.14 6.33
CA VAL A 139 12.98 -1.71 4.94
C VAL A 139 13.83 -2.73 4.18
N LEU A 140 13.34 -3.14 3.02
CA LEU A 140 13.99 -4.11 2.14
C LEU A 140 14.30 -3.44 0.80
N GLU A 141 15.52 -2.93 0.67
CA GLU A 141 16.04 -2.35 -0.56
C GLU A 141 16.91 -3.40 -1.25
N GLU A 142 16.36 -4.04 -2.29
CA GLU A 142 17.02 -5.11 -3.03
C GLU A 142 17.66 -6.18 -2.13
N LYS A 143 16.96 -6.48 -1.04
CA LYS A 143 17.39 -7.41 0.00
C LYS A 143 16.28 -8.39 0.33
N PHE A 144 16.66 -9.48 0.90
CA PHE A 144 15.71 -10.43 1.48
C PHE A 144 16.01 -10.68 2.96
N VAL A 145 15.01 -11.20 3.64
CA VAL A 145 15.11 -11.65 5.02
C VAL A 145 14.35 -12.94 5.21
N ASP A 146 14.94 -13.85 5.96
CA ASP A 146 14.26 -15.07 6.40
C ASP A 146 13.51 -14.79 7.70
N VAL A 147 12.24 -15.18 7.73
CA VAL A 147 11.34 -14.98 8.86
C VAL A 147 10.63 -16.27 9.21
N THR A 148 10.20 -16.37 10.45
CA THR A 148 9.35 -17.49 10.89
C THR A 148 8.01 -16.95 11.33
N VAL A 149 6.93 -17.42 10.67
CA VAL A 149 5.56 -17.06 11.00
C VAL A 149 4.79 -18.34 11.27
N LYS A 150 4.15 -18.44 12.43
CA LYS A 150 3.43 -19.64 12.86
C LYS A 150 4.27 -20.94 12.71
N GLY A 151 5.55 -20.85 13.07
CA GLY A 151 6.47 -21.99 12.95
C GLY A 151 6.98 -22.31 11.54
N GLN A 152 6.49 -21.64 10.52
CA GLN A 152 6.86 -21.84 9.11
C GLN A 152 7.89 -20.78 8.68
N LYS A 153 8.85 -21.20 7.86
CA LYS A 153 9.90 -20.31 7.35
C LYS A 153 9.50 -19.70 6.02
N PHE A 154 9.61 -18.38 5.94
CA PHE A 154 9.39 -17.61 4.73
C PHE A 154 10.62 -16.77 4.41
N ARG A 155 10.83 -16.51 3.13
CA ARG A 155 11.80 -15.53 2.65
C ARG A 155 11.03 -14.37 2.05
N ILE A 156 11.24 -13.17 2.60
CA ILE A 156 10.62 -11.93 2.14
C ILE A 156 11.68 -11.12 1.45
N GLY A 157 11.46 -10.79 0.16
CA GLY A 157 12.33 -9.92 -0.61
C GLY A 157 11.63 -8.59 -0.92
N GLY A 158 12.38 -7.49 -0.92
CA GLY A 158 11.93 -6.18 -1.36
C GLY A 158 12.70 -5.74 -2.59
N LEU A 159 11.99 -5.40 -3.64
CA LEU A 159 12.53 -4.79 -4.85
C LEU A 159 11.88 -3.41 -5.01
N TYR A 160 12.67 -2.40 -5.33
CA TYR A 160 12.14 -1.06 -5.57
C TYR A 160 12.31 -0.60 -7.02
N THR A 161 12.95 -1.42 -7.86
CA THR A 161 13.09 -1.09 -9.28
C THR A 161 11.93 -1.68 -10.09
N VAL A 162 11.33 -0.85 -10.92
CA VAL A 162 10.35 -1.25 -11.94
C VAL A 162 11.01 -2.10 -13.04
N TYR A 163 12.33 -2.05 -13.12
CA TYR A 163 13.13 -2.76 -14.10
C TYR A 163 13.71 -4.02 -13.49
N ILE A 164 13.22 -5.17 -13.92
CA ILE A 164 13.93 -6.43 -13.73
C ILE A 164 15.04 -6.43 -14.79
N PRO A 165 16.33 -6.41 -14.43
CA PRO A 165 17.41 -6.52 -15.40
C PRO A 165 17.23 -7.78 -16.27
N GLU A 166 17.61 -7.72 -17.56
CA GLU A 166 17.48 -8.86 -18.47
C GLU A 166 18.30 -10.08 -18.01
N ASP A 167 19.33 -9.85 -17.18
CA ASP A 167 20.21 -10.86 -16.59
C ASP A 167 19.78 -11.31 -15.18
N TYR A 168 18.58 -10.90 -14.74
CA TYR A 168 18.07 -11.28 -13.43
C TYR A 168 17.71 -12.76 -13.39
N GLU A 169 18.49 -13.55 -12.67
CA GLU A 169 18.21 -14.96 -12.44
C GLU A 169 17.04 -15.10 -11.44
N VAL A 170 15.94 -15.69 -11.90
CA VAL A 170 14.81 -16.05 -11.05
C VAL A 170 15.24 -17.18 -10.12
N HIS A 171 15.45 -16.87 -8.85
CA HIS A 171 15.74 -17.89 -7.85
C HIS A 171 14.44 -18.61 -7.42
N GLU A 172 14.55 -19.89 -7.02
CA GLU A 172 13.38 -20.70 -6.59
C GLU A 172 12.52 -20.05 -5.48
N TRP A 173 13.08 -19.10 -4.71
CA TRP A 173 12.35 -18.37 -3.68
C TRP A 173 11.45 -17.24 -4.21
N GLU A 174 11.54 -16.91 -5.48
CA GLU A 174 10.73 -15.85 -6.12
C GLU A 174 9.37 -16.35 -6.62
N ILE A 175 9.09 -17.64 -6.44
CA ILE A 175 7.80 -18.25 -6.74
C ILE A 175 6.79 -17.71 -5.73
N GLY A 176 6.05 -16.68 -6.11
CA GLY A 176 5.04 -16.01 -5.28
C GLY A 176 4.97 -14.50 -5.45
N ARG A 177 5.64 -13.94 -6.46
CA ARG A 177 5.43 -12.53 -6.81
C ARG A 177 3.98 -12.31 -7.21
N ALA A 178 3.28 -11.47 -6.46
CA ALA A 178 2.10 -10.82 -7.00
C ALA A 178 2.60 -9.84 -8.08
N HIS A 179 2.41 -10.17 -9.35
CA HIS A 179 2.47 -9.17 -10.40
C HIS A 179 1.22 -8.31 -10.27
N VAL A 180 1.41 -7.05 -9.90
CA VAL A 180 0.40 -6.01 -10.03
C VAL A 180 0.46 -5.48 -11.46
#